data_fb8b6ae3ebf17ad82e8b6382f189d11c
#
_entry.id   fb8b6ae3ebf17ad82e8b6382f189d11c
#
_cell.length_a   1.000
_cell.length_b   1.000
_cell.length_c   1.000
_cell.angle_alpha   90.00
_cell.angle_beta   90.00
_cell.angle_gamma   90.00
#
_symmetry.space_group_name_H-M   'P 1'
#
loop_
_entity.id
_entity.type
_entity.pdbx_description
1 polymer ?
#
loop_
_entity_poly.entity_id
_entity_poly.type
_entity_poly.pdbx_seq_one_letter_code
_entity_poly.pdbx_strand_id
1 'polypeptide(L)'
;MTHDTRLSMTSEALQCGKADRVWLAFLVIAGGALSVYLATGVFDATVSLSGILCVGLIAIGRREGYLIGLYNSLSYSILAYGNGLYGEVYLNLLFFIPTGVIGYVMWYRHTRQDKTVKMRQLGWPQRFIVAAICIVCTVGLGLLLGLNPRQNTPFIDATTNVLSVVATFLMMWRYKEQWLLYILLNSVTIGMWFLRFRAGGAAADLMVLMWSLFLLNALFGYWRWHVGTKIAQKENPCPSREAESCDVA
;
A
#
# COMPACT_ATOMS: atom_id res chain seq x y z
N MET A 1 17.54 19.46 23.28
CA MET A 1 16.58 19.78 22.21
C MET A 1 16.21 21.25 22.36
N THR A 2 16.62 22.10 21.44
CA THR A 2 16.42 23.54 21.51
C THR A 2 14.94 23.91 21.30
N HIS A 3 14.52 25.07 21.85
CA HIS A 3 13.14 25.59 21.73
C HIS A 3 12.71 25.71 20.26
N ASP A 4 13.62 26.12 19.37
CA ASP A 4 13.42 26.22 17.92
C ASP A 4 13.12 24.87 17.27
N THR A 5 13.79 23.80 17.71
CA THR A 5 13.55 22.44 17.17
C THR A 5 12.15 21.95 17.53
N ARG A 6 11.63 22.28 18.73
CA ARG A 6 10.26 21.92 19.13
C ARG A 6 9.20 22.68 18.32
N LEU A 7 9.40 23.99 18.09
CA LEU A 7 8.48 24.81 17.29
C LEU A 7 8.41 24.34 15.83
N SER A 8 9.55 24.00 15.23
CA SER A 8 9.62 23.45 13.88
C SER A 8 8.88 22.10 13.78
N MET A 9 9.05 21.21 14.76
CA MET A 9 8.38 19.90 14.79
C MET A 9 6.86 20.00 14.95
N THR A 10 6.38 20.92 15.80
CA THR A 10 4.94 21.15 15.95
C THR A 10 4.31 21.74 14.69
N SER A 11 5.01 22.62 13.97
CA SER A 11 4.56 23.18 12.70
C SER A 11 4.48 22.09 11.60
N GLU A 12 5.51 21.24 11.46
CA GLU A 12 5.51 20.14 10.50
C GLU A 12 4.38 19.12 10.80
N ALA A 13 4.18 18.77 12.07
CA ALA A 13 3.11 17.86 12.49
C ALA A 13 1.71 18.43 12.22
N LEU A 14 1.49 19.73 12.45
CA LEU A 14 0.22 20.41 12.14
C LEU A 14 -0.06 20.49 10.64
N GLN A 15 0.97 20.73 9.82
CA GLN A 15 0.84 20.73 8.37
C GLN A 15 0.50 19.32 7.84
N CYS A 16 1.15 18.28 8.36
CA CYS A 16 0.80 16.89 8.03
C CYS A 16 -0.65 16.57 8.38
N GLY A 17 -1.13 16.97 9.56
CA GLY A 17 -2.51 16.70 9.97
C GLY A 17 -3.57 17.44 9.12
N LYS A 18 -3.25 18.59 8.53
CA LYS A 18 -4.12 19.25 7.53
C LYS A 18 -4.11 18.50 6.20
N ALA A 19 -2.92 18.14 5.70
CA ALA A 19 -2.77 17.38 4.46
C ALA A 19 -3.47 16.01 4.54
N ASP A 20 -3.34 15.30 5.66
CA ASP A 20 -4.00 14.02 5.90
C ASP A 20 -5.52 14.13 5.78
N ARG A 21 -6.12 15.18 6.37
CA ARG A 21 -7.57 15.41 6.30
C ARG A 21 -8.05 15.76 4.89
N VAL A 22 -7.33 16.64 4.20
CA VAL A 22 -7.65 17.02 2.82
C VAL A 22 -7.55 15.81 1.91
N TRP A 23 -6.50 14.99 2.07
CA TRP A 23 -6.31 13.77 1.28
C TRP A 23 -7.41 12.75 1.50
N LEU A 24 -7.78 12.47 2.76
CA LEU A 24 -8.89 11.56 3.06
C LEU A 24 -10.21 12.08 2.51
N ALA A 25 -10.50 13.38 2.63
CA ALA A 25 -11.70 13.97 2.04
C ALA A 25 -11.73 13.80 0.51
N PHE A 26 -10.59 14.03 -0.16
CA PHE A 26 -10.46 13.79 -1.60
C PHE A 26 -10.73 12.32 -1.95
N LEU A 27 -10.13 11.37 -1.23
CA LEU A 27 -10.33 9.93 -1.47
C LEU A 27 -11.78 9.49 -1.22
N VAL A 28 -12.44 10.03 -0.18
CA VAL A 28 -13.85 9.74 0.10
C VAL A 28 -14.74 10.25 -1.02
N ILE A 29 -14.51 11.48 -1.50
CA ILE A 29 -15.32 12.08 -2.56
C ILE A 29 -15.04 11.41 -3.91
N ALA A 30 -13.79 11.40 -4.36
CA ALA A 30 -13.41 10.84 -5.65
C ALA A 30 -13.59 9.31 -5.68
N GLY A 31 -13.13 8.62 -4.63
CA GLY A 31 -13.26 7.17 -4.50
C GLY A 31 -14.72 6.74 -4.28
N GLY A 32 -15.49 7.51 -3.52
CA GLY A 32 -16.92 7.26 -3.33
C GLY A 32 -17.72 7.44 -4.64
N ALA A 33 -17.46 8.51 -5.38
CA ALA A 33 -18.09 8.73 -6.69
C ALA A 33 -17.71 7.59 -7.67
N LEU A 34 -16.44 7.20 -7.73
CA LEU A 34 -15.97 6.10 -8.56
C LEU A 34 -16.60 4.77 -8.14
N SER A 35 -16.68 4.49 -6.83
CA SER A 35 -17.29 3.27 -6.31
C SER A 35 -18.77 3.16 -6.66
N VAL A 36 -19.52 4.25 -6.57
CA VAL A 36 -20.95 4.28 -6.95
C VAL A 36 -21.11 4.14 -8.47
N TYR A 37 -20.24 4.76 -9.24
CA TYR A 37 -20.29 4.71 -10.70
C TYR A 37 -19.98 3.30 -11.25
N LEU A 38 -19.03 2.58 -10.61
CA LEU A 38 -18.60 1.24 -11.03
C LEU A 38 -19.45 0.10 -10.46
N ALA A 39 -20.18 0.36 -9.38
CA ALA A 39 -20.91 -0.68 -8.67
C ALA A 39 -22.13 -1.17 -9.46
N THR A 40 -22.31 -2.48 -9.51
CA THR A 40 -23.52 -3.13 -10.00
C THR A 40 -24.59 -3.26 -8.90
N GLY A 41 -24.19 -3.07 -7.63
CA GLY A 41 -25.05 -3.12 -6.47
C GLY A 41 -24.43 -2.47 -5.23
N VAL A 42 -25.21 -2.31 -4.18
CA VAL A 42 -24.77 -1.68 -2.93
C VAL A 42 -23.57 -2.43 -2.31
N PHE A 43 -23.56 -3.76 -2.38
CA PHE A 43 -22.47 -4.57 -1.85
C PHE A 43 -21.16 -4.28 -2.58
N ASP A 44 -21.17 -4.23 -3.91
CA ASP A 44 -19.99 -3.93 -4.75
C ASP A 44 -19.44 -2.54 -4.42
N ALA A 45 -20.33 -1.55 -4.22
CA ALA A 45 -19.94 -0.21 -3.81
C ALA A 45 -19.22 -0.21 -2.46
N THR A 46 -19.71 -0.99 -1.48
CA THR A 46 -19.05 -1.07 -0.16
C THR A 46 -17.68 -1.74 -0.25
N VAL A 47 -17.50 -2.76 -1.09
CA VAL A 47 -16.22 -3.43 -1.32
C VAL A 47 -15.23 -2.46 -1.95
N SER A 48 -15.61 -1.76 -3.00
CA SER A 48 -14.75 -0.78 -3.68
C SER A 48 -14.36 0.37 -2.74
N LEU A 49 -15.33 0.98 -2.05
CA LEU A 49 -15.08 2.08 -1.11
C LEU A 49 -14.18 1.66 0.05
N SER A 50 -14.40 0.46 0.61
CA SER A 50 -13.55 -0.04 1.71
C SER A 50 -12.10 -0.24 1.28
N GLY A 51 -11.85 -0.69 0.06
CA GLY A 51 -10.49 -0.80 -0.50
C GLY A 51 -9.80 0.57 -0.60
N ILE A 52 -10.50 1.58 -1.12
CA ILE A 52 -9.97 2.95 -1.24
C ILE A 52 -9.70 3.56 0.15
N LEU A 53 -10.62 3.40 1.10
CA LEU A 53 -10.44 3.90 2.47
C LEU A 53 -9.31 3.19 3.20
N CYS A 54 -9.17 1.87 3.01
CA CYS A 54 -8.05 1.09 3.57
C CYS A 54 -6.71 1.70 3.16
N VAL A 55 -6.45 1.83 1.85
CA VAL A 55 -5.17 2.36 1.36
C VAL A 55 -4.95 3.82 1.73
N GLY A 56 -6.01 4.62 1.82
CA GLY A 56 -5.95 6.01 2.28
C GLY A 56 -5.54 6.14 3.75
N LEU A 57 -6.12 5.32 4.63
CA LEU A 57 -5.76 5.29 6.05
C LEU A 57 -4.33 4.78 6.27
N ILE A 58 -3.90 3.78 5.51
CA ILE A 58 -2.50 3.30 5.54
C ILE A 58 -1.55 4.42 5.08
N ALA A 59 -1.92 5.22 4.06
CA ALA A 59 -1.09 6.31 3.57
C ALA A 59 -0.82 7.38 4.64
N ILE A 60 -1.81 7.69 5.48
CA ILE A 60 -1.63 8.63 6.59
C ILE A 60 -1.09 7.96 7.88
N GLY A 61 -0.75 6.67 7.83
CA GLY A 61 -0.17 5.93 8.95
C GLY A 61 -1.18 5.54 10.04
N ARG A 62 -2.47 5.38 9.70
CA ARG A 62 -3.53 5.00 10.64
C ARG A 62 -3.74 3.49 10.63
N ARG A 63 -3.60 2.86 11.80
CA ARG A 63 -3.80 1.41 11.97
C ARG A 63 -5.22 0.94 11.64
N GLU A 64 -6.20 1.83 11.77
CA GLU A 64 -7.60 1.56 11.42
C GLU A 64 -7.77 1.12 9.96
N GLY A 65 -6.81 1.49 9.09
CA GLY A 65 -6.74 0.99 7.72
C GLY A 65 -6.73 -0.53 7.62
N TYR A 66 -6.03 -1.22 8.54
CA TYR A 66 -6.05 -2.69 8.56
C TYR A 66 -7.43 -3.26 8.88
N LEU A 67 -8.21 -2.64 9.78
CA LEU A 67 -9.57 -3.11 10.10
C LEU A 67 -10.50 -3.00 8.90
N ILE A 68 -10.42 -1.87 8.18
CA ILE A 68 -11.17 -1.69 6.93
C ILE A 68 -10.66 -2.64 5.85
N GLY A 69 -9.35 -2.88 5.80
CA GLY A 69 -8.73 -3.85 4.90
C GLY A 69 -9.18 -5.29 5.15
N LEU A 70 -9.36 -5.69 6.41
CA LEU A 70 -9.93 -7.01 6.75
C LEU A 70 -11.36 -7.17 6.23
N TYR A 71 -12.22 -6.15 6.42
CA TYR A 71 -13.55 -6.13 5.83
C TYR A 71 -13.48 -6.21 4.29
N ASN A 72 -12.60 -5.41 3.68
CA ASN A 72 -12.41 -5.42 2.23
C ASN A 72 -11.97 -6.79 1.72
N SER A 73 -10.94 -7.40 2.33
CA SER A 73 -10.46 -8.73 1.92
C SER A 73 -11.51 -9.81 2.04
N LEU A 74 -12.33 -9.79 3.10
CA LEU A 74 -13.41 -10.76 3.29
C LEU A 74 -14.52 -10.56 2.25
N SER A 75 -15.02 -9.33 2.11
CA SER A 75 -16.10 -9.02 1.16
C SER A 75 -15.68 -9.18 -0.29
N TYR A 76 -14.43 -8.80 -0.63
CA TYR A 76 -13.87 -9.04 -1.96
C TYR A 76 -13.72 -10.53 -2.26
N SER A 77 -13.37 -11.37 -1.26
CA SER A 77 -13.34 -12.84 -1.45
C SER A 77 -14.70 -13.39 -1.85
N ILE A 78 -15.80 -12.85 -1.30
CA ILE A 78 -17.16 -13.26 -1.67
C ILE A 78 -17.45 -12.90 -3.13
N LEU A 79 -17.11 -11.66 -3.56
CA LEU A 79 -17.26 -11.24 -4.96
C LEU A 79 -16.39 -12.10 -5.90
N ALA A 80 -15.14 -12.33 -5.54
CA ALA A 80 -14.19 -13.12 -6.31
C ALA A 80 -14.68 -14.56 -6.49
N TYR A 81 -15.22 -15.16 -5.42
CA TYR A 81 -15.81 -16.50 -5.48
C TYR A 81 -16.99 -16.56 -6.45
N GLY A 82 -17.92 -15.60 -6.37
CA GLY A 82 -19.08 -15.51 -7.28
C GLY A 82 -18.68 -15.34 -8.76
N ASN A 83 -17.49 -14.77 -9.03
CA ASN A 83 -16.94 -14.60 -10.39
C ASN A 83 -15.97 -15.71 -10.80
N GLY A 84 -15.81 -16.77 -10.02
CA GLY A 84 -14.89 -17.88 -10.33
C GLY A 84 -13.41 -17.55 -10.20
N LEU A 85 -13.04 -16.45 -9.52
CA LEU A 85 -11.68 -15.99 -9.33
C LEU A 85 -11.04 -16.63 -8.08
N TYR A 86 -10.92 -17.94 -8.09
CA TYR A 86 -10.46 -18.71 -6.91
C TYR A 86 -9.06 -18.32 -6.43
N GLY A 87 -8.15 -17.92 -7.33
CA GLY A 87 -6.82 -17.43 -6.96
C GLY A 87 -6.90 -16.19 -6.06
N GLU A 88 -7.79 -15.25 -6.38
CA GLU A 88 -8.04 -14.06 -5.56
C GLU A 88 -8.67 -14.43 -4.20
N VAL A 89 -9.56 -15.42 -4.17
CA VAL A 89 -10.13 -15.92 -2.90
C VAL A 89 -9.03 -16.43 -1.99
N TYR A 90 -8.15 -17.31 -2.49
CA TYR A 90 -7.03 -17.85 -1.71
C TYR A 90 -6.06 -16.75 -1.27
N LEU A 91 -5.70 -15.82 -2.16
CA LEU A 91 -4.83 -14.70 -1.83
C LEU A 91 -5.39 -13.84 -0.69
N ASN A 92 -6.67 -13.51 -0.76
CA ASN A 92 -7.31 -12.70 0.27
C ASN A 92 -7.45 -13.46 1.61
N LEU A 93 -7.95 -14.70 1.59
CA LEU A 93 -8.20 -15.46 2.81
C LEU A 93 -6.91 -15.95 3.47
N LEU A 94 -5.92 -16.42 2.69
CA LEU A 94 -4.72 -17.07 3.23
C LEU A 94 -3.53 -16.10 3.38
N PHE A 95 -3.54 -14.96 2.69
CA PHE A 95 -2.46 -13.98 2.79
C PHE A 95 -2.93 -12.65 3.38
N PHE A 96 -3.90 -11.94 2.76
CA PHE A 96 -4.25 -10.60 3.21
C PHE A 96 -4.98 -10.57 4.57
N ILE A 97 -5.83 -11.54 4.88
CA ILE A 97 -6.47 -11.57 6.21
C ILE A 97 -5.47 -11.86 7.32
N PRO A 98 -4.64 -12.92 7.28
CA PRO A 98 -3.63 -13.14 8.32
C PRO A 98 -2.62 -11.99 8.45
N THR A 99 -2.09 -11.49 7.33
CA THR A 99 -1.15 -10.35 7.36
C THR A 99 -1.81 -9.06 7.84
N GLY A 100 -3.10 -8.86 7.54
CA GLY A 100 -3.90 -7.74 8.04
C GLY A 100 -4.04 -7.76 9.56
N VAL A 101 -4.35 -8.92 10.15
CA VAL A 101 -4.43 -9.09 11.62
C VAL A 101 -3.08 -8.84 12.27
N ILE A 102 -2.01 -9.47 11.75
CA ILE A 102 -0.66 -9.30 12.27
C ILE A 102 -0.22 -7.84 12.14
N GLY A 103 -0.44 -7.21 10.98
CA GLY A 103 -0.11 -5.82 10.71
C GLY A 103 -0.83 -4.86 11.65
N TYR A 104 -2.12 -5.08 11.92
CA TYR A 104 -2.87 -4.29 12.89
C TYR A 104 -2.25 -4.36 14.30
N VAL A 105 -1.92 -5.57 14.79
CA VAL A 105 -1.31 -5.77 16.10
C VAL A 105 0.09 -5.12 16.15
N MET A 106 0.89 -5.28 15.10
CA MET A 106 2.20 -4.65 15.02
C MET A 106 2.10 -3.12 15.05
N TRP A 107 1.16 -2.53 14.30
CA TRP A 107 0.97 -1.08 14.29
C TRP A 107 0.37 -0.58 15.59
N TYR A 108 -0.54 -1.32 16.22
CA TYR A 108 -1.11 -0.98 17.53
C TYR A 108 -0.02 -0.74 18.58
N ARG A 109 0.98 -1.63 18.64
CA ARG A 109 2.09 -1.54 19.61
C ARG A 109 3.03 -0.36 19.34
N HIS A 110 3.00 0.21 18.15
CA HIS A 110 3.92 1.28 17.72
C HIS A 110 3.17 2.57 17.34
N THR A 111 1.95 2.72 17.80
CA THR A 111 1.14 3.92 17.57
C THR A 111 1.58 5.03 18.53
N ARG A 112 1.70 6.26 18.00
CA ARG A 112 2.02 7.49 18.74
C ARG A 112 0.75 8.10 19.37
N GLN A 113 0.92 9.19 20.16
CA GLN A 113 -0.21 9.92 20.79
C GLN A 113 -1.15 10.55 19.75
N ASP A 114 -0.64 10.97 18.60
CA ASP A 114 -1.41 11.51 17.47
C ASP A 114 -2.16 10.42 16.68
N LYS A 115 -2.15 9.18 17.15
CA LYS A 115 -2.75 7.99 16.54
C LYS A 115 -2.12 7.57 15.20
N THR A 116 -0.96 8.14 14.83
CA THR A 116 -0.18 7.67 13.69
C THR A 116 0.87 6.65 14.13
N VAL A 117 1.26 5.76 13.22
CA VAL A 117 2.30 4.77 13.50
C VAL A 117 3.69 5.40 13.41
N LYS A 118 4.65 4.91 14.18
CA LYS A 118 6.08 5.28 14.04
C LYS A 118 6.60 4.73 12.71
N MET A 119 6.85 5.63 11.77
CA MET A 119 7.34 5.30 10.43
C MET A 119 8.85 5.06 10.46
N ARG A 120 9.33 4.08 9.67
CA ARG A 120 10.74 3.69 9.55
C ARG A 120 11.22 3.84 8.12
N GLN A 121 12.55 3.79 7.92
CA GLN A 121 13.17 3.69 6.60
C GLN A 121 14.23 2.60 6.60
N LEU A 122 14.42 1.96 5.45
CA LEU A 122 15.49 0.98 5.26
C LEU A 122 16.84 1.67 5.11
N GLY A 123 17.88 1.04 5.66
CA GLY A 123 19.26 1.37 5.35
C GLY A 123 19.62 1.02 3.89
N TRP A 124 20.74 1.57 3.40
CA TRP A 124 21.19 1.28 2.02
C TRP A 124 21.36 -0.22 1.72
N PRO A 125 22.02 -1.04 2.57
CA PRO A 125 22.18 -2.46 2.31
C PRO A 125 20.83 -3.18 2.23
N GLN A 126 19.90 -2.86 3.14
CA GLN A 126 18.56 -3.47 3.18
C GLN A 126 17.75 -3.17 1.91
N ARG A 127 17.88 -1.96 1.33
CA ARG A 127 17.23 -1.62 0.05
C ARG A 127 17.73 -2.49 -1.10
N PHE A 128 19.04 -2.74 -1.17
CA PHE A 128 19.61 -3.65 -2.16
C PHE A 128 19.12 -5.08 -1.97
N ILE A 129 19.02 -5.57 -0.73
CA ILE A 129 18.48 -6.90 -0.41
C ILE A 129 17.02 -7.00 -0.87
N VAL A 130 16.18 -6.01 -0.55
CA VAL A 130 14.77 -5.99 -0.97
C VAL A 130 14.65 -5.97 -2.50
N ALA A 131 15.46 -5.15 -3.18
CA ALA A 131 15.47 -5.11 -4.65
C ALA A 131 15.90 -6.46 -5.25
N ALA A 132 16.95 -7.09 -4.71
CA ALA A 132 17.40 -8.41 -5.14
C ALA A 132 16.31 -9.49 -4.93
N ILE A 133 15.63 -9.49 -3.78
CA ILE A 133 14.50 -10.39 -3.50
C ILE A 133 13.40 -10.19 -4.55
N CYS A 134 13.01 -8.94 -4.82
CA CYS A 134 11.98 -8.65 -5.83
C CYS A 134 12.38 -9.20 -7.21
N ILE A 135 13.64 -9.00 -7.64
CA ILE A 135 14.11 -9.48 -8.95
C ILE A 135 14.10 -11.01 -9.00
N VAL A 136 14.74 -11.67 -8.01
CA VAL A 136 14.86 -13.14 -7.97
C VAL A 136 13.47 -13.81 -7.92
N CYS A 137 12.59 -13.32 -7.03
CA CYS A 137 11.24 -13.86 -6.92
C CYS A 137 10.41 -13.61 -8.17
N THR A 138 10.55 -12.44 -8.83
CA THR A 138 9.86 -12.14 -10.09
C THR A 138 10.31 -13.07 -11.21
N VAL A 139 11.62 -13.29 -11.34
CA VAL A 139 12.16 -14.21 -12.36
C VAL A 139 11.69 -15.64 -12.06
N GLY A 140 11.83 -16.12 -10.82
CA GLY A 140 11.41 -17.47 -10.44
C GLY A 140 9.91 -17.71 -10.66
N LEU A 141 9.06 -16.79 -10.20
CA LEU A 141 7.60 -16.88 -10.38
C LEU A 141 7.20 -16.71 -11.85
N GLY A 142 7.88 -15.82 -12.60
CA GLY A 142 7.63 -15.63 -14.03
C GLY A 142 7.93 -16.87 -14.85
N LEU A 143 9.03 -17.57 -14.55
CA LEU A 143 9.36 -18.86 -15.17
C LEU A 143 8.33 -19.94 -14.83
N LEU A 144 7.90 -20.01 -13.56
CA LEU A 144 6.85 -20.95 -13.13
C LEU A 144 5.52 -20.70 -13.84
N LEU A 145 5.07 -19.45 -13.90
CA LEU A 145 3.83 -19.08 -14.60
C LEU A 145 3.93 -19.33 -16.10
N GLY A 146 5.13 -19.14 -16.68
CA GLY A 146 5.42 -19.40 -18.09
C GLY A 146 5.30 -20.88 -18.50
N LEU A 147 5.31 -21.82 -17.54
CA LEU A 147 5.04 -23.23 -17.82
C LEU A 147 3.58 -23.51 -18.22
N ASN A 148 2.66 -22.60 -17.91
CA ASN A 148 1.27 -22.72 -18.29
C ASN A 148 1.04 -22.08 -19.67
N PRO A 149 0.71 -22.87 -20.74
CA PRO A 149 0.50 -22.36 -22.08
C PRO A 149 -0.65 -21.34 -22.22
N ARG A 150 -1.54 -21.27 -21.21
CA ARG A 150 -2.68 -20.33 -21.20
C ARG A 150 -2.33 -18.98 -20.60
N GLN A 151 -1.10 -18.82 -20.07
CA GLN A 151 -0.65 -17.58 -19.43
C GLN A 151 -0.05 -16.63 -20.47
N ASN A 152 -0.72 -15.49 -20.72
CA ASN A 152 -0.29 -14.55 -21.74
C ASN A 152 0.83 -13.60 -21.31
N THR A 153 0.90 -13.26 -19.99
CA THR A 153 1.83 -12.24 -19.46
C THR A 153 2.52 -12.69 -18.17
N PRO A 154 3.25 -13.83 -18.18
CA PRO A 154 3.73 -14.46 -16.95
C PRO A 154 4.64 -13.56 -16.13
N PHE A 155 5.54 -12.79 -16.74
CA PHE A 155 6.47 -11.91 -16.04
C PHE A 155 5.80 -10.63 -15.52
N ILE A 156 4.78 -10.10 -16.20
CA ILE A 156 4.00 -8.95 -15.70
C ILE A 156 3.23 -9.37 -14.46
N ASP A 157 2.53 -10.49 -14.51
CA ASP A 157 1.76 -11.04 -13.40
C ASP A 157 2.68 -11.41 -12.22
N ALA A 158 3.84 -12.02 -12.50
CA ALA A 158 4.86 -12.28 -11.47
C ALA A 158 5.35 -10.99 -10.81
N THR A 159 5.62 -9.94 -11.60
CA THR A 159 6.09 -8.64 -11.09
C THR A 159 5.06 -8.03 -10.15
N THR A 160 3.80 -7.93 -10.57
CA THR A 160 2.74 -7.31 -9.76
C THR A 160 2.49 -8.10 -8.47
N ASN A 161 2.47 -9.43 -8.53
CA ASN A 161 2.30 -10.28 -7.35
C ASN A 161 3.47 -10.14 -6.35
N VAL A 162 4.71 -10.24 -6.82
CA VAL A 162 5.91 -10.13 -5.97
C VAL A 162 5.99 -8.75 -5.32
N LEU A 163 5.78 -7.68 -6.11
CA LEU A 163 5.77 -6.31 -5.57
C LEU A 163 4.69 -6.13 -4.51
N SER A 164 3.48 -6.67 -4.72
CA SER A 164 2.38 -6.60 -3.75
C SER A 164 2.72 -7.31 -2.44
N VAL A 165 3.26 -8.52 -2.52
CA VAL A 165 3.64 -9.31 -1.33
C VAL A 165 4.76 -8.63 -0.55
N VAL A 166 5.85 -8.23 -1.22
CA VAL A 166 6.99 -7.57 -0.57
C VAL A 166 6.57 -6.22 0.01
N ALA A 167 5.78 -5.42 -0.71
CA ALA A 167 5.25 -4.15 -0.21
C ALA A 167 4.38 -4.35 1.05
N THR A 168 3.55 -5.41 1.09
CA THR A 168 2.73 -5.74 2.26
C THR A 168 3.59 -6.06 3.50
N PHE A 169 4.68 -6.82 3.34
CA PHE A 169 5.62 -7.05 4.46
C PHE A 169 6.31 -5.76 4.91
N LEU A 170 6.79 -4.93 3.98
CA LEU A 170 7.37 -3.63 4.34
C LEU A 170 6.35 -2.72 5.04
N MET A 171 5.07 -2.78 4.64
CA MET A 171 3.97 -2.08 5.29
C MET A 171 3.79 -2.54 6.74
N MET A 172 3.75 -3.84 6.99
CA MET A 172 3.63 -4.40 8.33
C MET A 172 4.78 -3.94 9.24
N TRP A 173 6.03 -3.93 8.73
CA TRP A 173 7.22 -3.45 9.44
C TRP A 173 7.38 -1.93 9.44
N ARG A 174 6.43 -1.20 8.83
CA ARG A 174 6.35 0.28 8.85
C ARG A 174 7.47 0.96 8.07
N TYR A 175 8.02 0.33 7.03
CA TYR A 175 9.04 0.92 6.18
C TYR A 175 8.43 1.76 5.06
N LYS A 176 8.94 3.00 4.88
CA LYS A 176 8.44 3.92 3.84
C LYS A 176 8.66 3.40 2.42
N GLU A 177 9.65 2.52 2.22
CA GLU A 177 9.99 1.94 0.93
C GLU A 177 8.86 1.08 0.33
N GLN A 178 7.89 0.63 1.13
CA GLN A 178 6.66 0.02 0.63
C GLN A 178 6.00 0.85 -0.48
N TRP A 179 6.03 2.18 -0.33
CA TRP A 179 5.38 3.10 -1.27
C TRP A 179 6.07 3.13 -2.63
N LEU A 180 7.39 2.95 -2.68
CA LEU A 180 8.13 2.82 -3.95
C LEU A 180 7.69 1.58 -4.71
N LEU A 181 7.48 0.46 -4.00
CA LEU A 181 6.98 -0.78 -4.60
C LEU A 181 5.54 -0.62 -5.08
N TYR A 182 4.66 0.04 -4.31
CA TYR A 182 3.30 0.35 -4.74
C TYR A 182 3.25 1.32 -5.93
N ILE A 183 4.13 2.32 -5.99
CA ILE A 183 4.24 3.22 -7.15
C ILE A 183 4.62 2.41 -8.39
N LEU A 184 5.63 1.55 -8.30
CA LEU A 184 6.04 0.70 -9.42
C LEU A 184 4.92 -0.26 -9.83
N LEU A 185 4.31 -0.97 -8.88
CA LEU A 185 3.18 -1.87 -9.10
C LEU A 185 2.04 -1.17 -9.84
N ASN A 186 1.57 -0.03 -9.31
CA ASN A 186 0.45 0.70 -9.90
C ASN A 186 0.80 1.21 -11.31
N SER A 187 2.05 1.67 -11.54
CA SER A 187 2.50 2.13 -12.86
C SER A 187 2.49 1.00 -13.89
N VAL A 188 2.99 -0.19 -13.53
CA VAL A 188 2.97 -1.38 -14.40
C VAL A 188 1.52 -1.77 -14.72
N THR A 189 0.66 -1.78 -13.70
CA THR A 189 -0.75 -2.15 -13.86
C THR A 189 -1.51 -1.14 -14.72
N ILE A 190 -1.27 0.16 -14.56
CA ILE A 190 -1.84 1.20 -15.44
C ILE A 190 -1.40 0.97 -16.88
N GLY A 191 -0.10 0.71 -17.13
CA GLY A 191 0.41 0.41 -18.47
C GLY A 191 -0.29 -0.79 -19.10
N MET A 192 -0.48 -1.86 -18.35
CA MET A 192 -1.20 -3.06 -18.80
C MET A 192 -2.66 -2.75 -19.17
N TRP A 193 -3.39 -2.02 -18.33
CA TRP A 193 -4.78 -1.66 -18.58
C TRP A 193 -4.92 -0.65 -19.71
N PHE A 194 -3.96 0.26 -19.87
CA PHE A 194 -3.94 1.20 -21.00
C PHE A 194 -3.77 0.48 -22.36
N LEU A 195 -2.92 -0.55 -22.42
CA LEU A 195 -2.80 -1.38 -23.63
C LEU A 195 -4.10 -2.12 -23.92
N ARG A 196 -4.78 -2.66 -22.91
CA ARG A 196 -6.11 -3.30 -23.06
C ARG A 196 -7.18 -2.29 -23.49
N PHE A 197 -7.15 -1.07 -22.97
CA PHE A 197 -8.04 0.02 -23.38
C PHE A 197 -7.89 0.30 -24.89
N ARG A 198 -6.65 0.44 -25.35
CA ARG A 198 -6.37 0.64 -26.79
C ARG A 198 -6.79 -0.51 -27.68
N ALA A 199 -6.84 -1.71 -27.16
CA ALA A 199 -7.32 -2.91 -27.83
C ALA A 199 -8.86 -3.08 -27.77
N GLY A 200 -9.60 -2.09 -27.23
CA GLY A 200 -11.06 -2.16 -27.10
C GLY A 200 -11.56 -3.07 -25.98
N GLY A 201 -10.72 -3.34 -24.98
CA GLY A 201 -11.09 -4.16 -23.82
C GLY A 201 -12.22 -3.53 -23.00
N ALA A 202 -13.22 -4.32 -22.63
CA ALA A 202 -14.34 -3.86 -21.82
C ALA A 202 -13.87 -3.35 -20.45
N ALA A 203 -14.42 -2.23 -19.96
CA ALA A 203 -14.13 -1.58 -18.68
C ALA A 203 -12.65 -1.23 -18.44
N ALA A 204 -11.81 -1.24 -19.47
CA ALA A 204 -10.38 -0.97 -19.34
C ALA A 204 -10.10 0.50 -18.98
N ASP A 205 -10.91 1.43 -19.44
CA ASP A 205 -10.91 2.86 -19.07
C ASP A 205 -11.12 3.07 -17.56
N LEU A 206 -12.10 2.37 -16.99
CA LEU A 206 -12.39 2.41 -15.57
C LEU A 206 -11.26 1.82 -14.72
N MET A 207 -10.63 0.75 -15.19
CA MET A 207 -9.47 0.17 -14.52
C MET A 207 -8.27 1.12 -14.55
N VAL A 208 -8.00 1.80 -15.67
CA VAL A 208 -6.97 2.84 -15.74
C VAL A 208 -7.25 3.95 -14.72
N LEU A 209 -8.50 4.40 -14.60
CA LEU A 209 -8.89 5.43 -13.64
C LEU A 209 -8.69 4.98 -12.19
N MET A 210 -9.13 3.77 -11.84
CA MET A 210 -8.99 3.20 -10.49
C MET A 210 -7.51 3.04 -10.09
N TRP A 211 -6.69 2.46 -10.97
CA TRP A 211 -5.26 2.29 -10.70
C TRP A 211 -4.50 3.62 -10.65
N SER A 212 -4.97 4.63 -11.41
CA SER A 212 -4.44 6.00 -11.30
C SER A 212 -4.73 6.62 -9.93
N LEU A 213 -5.91 6.38 -9.36
CA LEU A 213 -6.23 6.82 -7.99
C LEU A 213 -5.32 6.14 -6.95
N PHE A 214 -5.06 4.83 -7.11
CA PHE A 214 -4.11 4.11 -6.25
C PHE A 214 -2.67 4.62 -6.42
N LEU A 215 -2.25 4.97 -7.64
CA LEU A 215 -0.95 5.58 -7.88
C LEU A 215 -0.84 6.94 -7.16
N LEU A 216 -1.85 7.80 -7.29
CA LEU A 216 -1.90 9.07 -6.57
C LEU A 216 -1.82 8.87 -5.05
N ASN A 217 -2.54 7.86 -4.52
CA ASN A 217 -2.45 7.52 -3.10
C ASN A 217 -1.05 7.01 -2.71
N ALA A 218 -0.38 6.23 -3.55
CA ALA A 218 0.97 5.77 -3.29
C ALA A 218 2.00 6.90 -3.31
N LEU A 219 1.86 7.87 -4.21
CA LEU A 219 2.69 9.09 -4.26
C LEU A 219 2.50 9.95 -3.01
N PHE A 220 1.23 10.18 -2.61
CA PHE A 220 0.93 10.87 -1.36
C PHE A 220 1.49 10.12 -0.15
N GLY A 221 1.29 8.80 -0.07
CA GLY A 221 1.81 7.94 0.98
C GLY A 221 3.33 8.02 1.10
N TYR A 222 4.05 7.97 -0.03
CA TYR A 222 5.51 8.13 -0.04
C TYR A 222 5.94 9.49 0.54
N TRP A 223 5.33 10.58 0.09
CA TRP A 223 5.61 11.92 0.63
C TRP A 223 5.32 11.98 2.13
N ARG A 224 4.14 11.52 2.55
CA ARG A 224 3.71 11.56 3.95
C ARG A 224 4.64 10.75 4.86
N TRP A 225 5.04 9.56 4.43
CA TRP A 225 5.94 8.70 5.18
C TRP A 225 7.38 9.22 5.17
N HIS A 226 7.81 9.89 4.10
CA HIS A 226 9.11 10.56 4.07
C HIS A 226 9.21 11.67 5.13
N VAL A 227 8.16 12.48 5.27
CA VAL A 227 8.09 13.49 6.34
C VAL A 227 8.00 12.83 7.71
N GLY A 228 7.16 11.79 7.86
CA GLY A 228 7.00 11.05 9.11
C GLY A 228 8.28 10.40 9.63
N THR A 229 9.13 9.85 8.74
CA THR A 229 10.43 9.29 9.12
C THR A 229 11.40 10.36 9.58
N LYS A 230 11.41 11.56 8.98
CA LYS A 230 12.23 12.69 9.44
C LYS A 230 11.81 13.17 10.84
N ILE A 231 10.51 13.23 11.11
CA ILE A 231 9.99 13.59 12.44
C ILE A 231 10.42 12.54 13.47
N ALA A 232 10.28 11.26 13.15
CA ALA A 232 10.67 10.16 14.04
C ALA A 232 12.17 10.16 14.37
N GLN A 233 13.03 10.52 13.40
CA GLN A 233 14.48 10.66 13.61
C GLN A 233 14.84 11.88 14.49
N LYS A 234 14.13 12.99 14.34
CA LYS A 234 14.31 14.19 15.19
C LYS A 234 13.91 13.93 16.66
N GLU A 235 12.90 13.08 16.88
CA GLU A 235 12.45 12.72 18.24
C GLU A 235 13.41 11.77 18.97
N ASN A 236 14.03 10.86 18.24
CA ASN A 236 15.02 9.91 18.76
C ASN A 236 16.32 10.04 17.96
N PRO A 237 17.16 11.05 18.23
CA PRO A 237 18.46 11.16 17.57
C PRO A 237 19.33 9.98 18.04
N CYS A 238 19.55 9.00 17.16
CA CYS A 238 20.50 7.92 17.40
C CYS A 238 21.92 8.50 17.40
N PRO A 239 22.75 8.28 18.45
CA PRO A 239 24.14 8.73 18.43
C PRO A 239 24.88 8.07 17.28
N SER A 240 25.66 8.87 16.54
CA SER A 240 26.30 8.53 15.26
C SER A 240 27.28 7.34 15.26
N ARG A 241 27.47 6.64 16.39
CA ARG A 241 28.32 5.45 16.52
C ARG A 241 27.59 4.10 16.61
N GLU A 242 26.26 4.09 16.72
CA GLU A 242 25.45 2.86 16.88
C GLU A 242 24.35 2.72 15.82
N ALA A 243 24.52 3.31 14.65
CA ALA A 243 23.51 3.30 13.58
C ALA A 243 23.13 1.87 13.13
N GLU A 244 24.01 0.88 13.31
CA GLU A 244 23.71 -0.52 12.96
C GLU A 244 22.85 -1.25 13.99
N SER A 245 22.86 -0.84 15.27
CA SER A 245 22.09 -1.52 16.33
C SER A 245 20.72 -0.91 16.58
N CYS A 246 20.47 0.34 16.18
CA CYS A 246 19.17 1.02 16.35
C CYS A 246 18.08 0.53 15.39
N ASP A 247 18.44 -0.16 14.31
CA ASP A 247 17.47 -0.67 13.33
C ASP A 247 16.83 -2.03 13.71
N VAL A 248 17.28 -2.66 14.81
CA VAL A 248 16.84 -4.01 15.24
C VAL A 248 15.92 -3.97 16.48
N ALA A 249 15.71 -2.82 17.10
CA ALA A 249 14.88 -2.70 18.31
C ALA A 249 13.45 -2.22 18.03
#